data_6690d844b298d2bbe98cdfb7847dd62b
#
_entry.id   6690d844b298d2bbe98cdfb7847dd62b
#
_cell.length_a   1.000
_cell.length_b   1.000
_cell.length_c   1.000
_cell.angle_alpha   90.00
_cell.angle_beta   90.00
_cell.angle_gamma   90.00
#
_symmetry.space_group_name_H-M   'P 1'
#
loop_
_entity.id
_entity.type
_entity.pdbx_description
1 polymer ?
#
loop_
_entity_poly.entity_id
_entity_poly.type
_entity_poly.pdbx_seq_one_letter_code
_entity_poly.pdbx_strand_id
1 'polypeptide(L)'
;MTPPAAVPTVTRQARLWWPVLAGGGVLGLFAFVGDEVPGVVGLVILTLTSTGFIWGMAALLAGYASHTPWSAVRNATTLLLVATVAYYGLILVHGRRWHSGQLADGSSAAMSGLASVGRHAALWLVASVAAGVTLGWLGSTVRRGTRLRASLAAGAAVGLLAGQGLHLVATFQAWHLLDDPFFLGHLVAAGAGIALATVSVTVLLAHRRATRSWPTFVAASVVASVAGALLWSQIDLIRSTM
;
A
#
# COMPACT_ATOMS: atom_id res chain seq x y z
N MET A 1 -29.26 48.52 0.19
CA MET A 1 -27.98 47.81 0.41
C MET A 1 -28.20 46.35 0.02
N THR A 2 -27.69 45.93 -1.13
CA THR A 2 -27.74 44.57 -1.61
C THR A 2 -26.59 43.76 -0.95
N PRO A 3 -26.85 42.57 -0.36
CA PRO A 3 -25.76 41.78 0.21
C PRO A 3 -24.79 41.30 -0.89
N PRO A 4 -23.49 41.19 -0.60
CA PRO A 4 -22.51 40.73 -1.58
C PRO A 4 -22.81 39.29 -2.00
N ALA A 5 -22.76 39.02 -3.30
CA ALA A 5 -22.98 37.71 -3.88
C ALA A 5 -21.96 36.69 -3.30
N ALA A 6 -22.43 35.58 -2.79
CA ALA A 6 -21.59 34.50 -2.28
C ALA A 6 -20.71 33.93 -3.39
N VAL A 7 -19.39 34.05 -3.23
CA VAL A 7 -18.40 33.45 -4.15
C VAL A 7 -18.58 31.92 -4.11
N PRO A 8 -18.73 31.26 -5.26
CA PRO A 8 -19.02 29.82 -5.29
C PRO A 8 -17.90 29.00 -4.64
N THR A 9 -18.28 28.08 -3.77
CA THR A 9 -17.43 27.18 -2.94
C THR A 9 -16.63 26.15 -3.77
N VAL A 10 -16.77 26.14 -5.08
CA VAL A 10 -16.13 25.18 -6.01
C VAL A 10 -14.60 25.25 -5.99
N THR A 11 -14.01 26.41 -5.77
CA THR A 11 -12.54 26.58 -5.78
C THR A 11 -11.83 25.95 -4.57
N ARG A 12 -12.51 25.79 -3.44
CA ARG A 12 -11.93 25.21 -2.22
C ARG A 12 -11.87 23.66 -2.29
N GLN A 13 -12.83 23.04 -2.95
CA GLN A 13 -12.88 21.58 -3.13
C GLN A 13 -11.80 21.10 -4.12
N ALA A 14 -11.57 21.81 -5.20
CA ALA A 14 -10.55 21.47 -6.20
C ALA A 14 -9.12 21.49 -5.60
N ARG A 15 -8.80 22.38 -4.67
CA ARG A 15 -7.50 22.46 -3.99
C ARG A 15 -7.17 21.23 -3.13
N LEU A 16 -8.18 20.47 -2.65
CA LEU A 16 -7.97 19.32 -1.76
C LEU A 16 -7.65 18.01 -2.51
N TRP A 17 -7.97 17.93 -3.82
CA TRP A 17 -7.74 16.73 -4.63
C TRP A 17 -6.31 16.63 -5.18
N TRP A 18 -5.69 17.78 -5.44
CA TRP A 18 -4.38 17.83 -6.07
C TRP A 18 -3.29 17.08 -5.28
N PRO A 19 -3.17 17.21 -3.95
CA PRO A 19 -2.17 16.47 -3.19
C PRO A 19 -2.37 14.94 -3.25
N VAL A 20 -3.63 14.48 -3.32
CA VAL A 20 -3.96 13.05 -3.41
C VAL A 20 -3.55 12.49 -4.77
N LEU A 21 -3.86 13.21 -5.86
CA LEU A 21 -3.49 12.82 -7.21
C LEU A 21 -1.98 12.85 -7.40
N ALA A 22 -1.33 13.93 -6.97
CA ALA A 22 0.13 14.07 -7.03
C ALA A 22 0.84 12.99 -6.20
N GLY A 23 0.37 12.74 -4.97
CA GLY A 23 0.92 11.68 -4.10
C GLY A 23 0.79 10.29 -4.72
N GLY A 24 -0.37 9.99 -5.31
CA GLY A 24 -0.57 8.73 -6.04
C GLY A 24 0.35 8.62 -7.26
N GLY A 25 0.43 9.66 -8.09
CA GLY A 25 1.31 9.70 -9.26
C GLY A 25 2.79 9.51 -8.88
N VAL A 26 3.25 10.21 -7.85
CA VAL A 26 4.62 10.08 -7.32
C VAL A 26 4.87 8.66 -6.82
N LEU A 27 3.96 8.07 -6.05
CA LEU A 27 4.11 6.71 -5.54
C LEU A 27 4.20 5.68 -6.68
N GLY A 28 3.34 5.78 -7.70
CA GLY A 28 3.37 4.92 -8.88
C GLY A 28 4.64 5.08 -9.71
N LEU A 29 5.12 6.32 -9.88
CA LEU A 29 6.39 6.61 -10.56
C LEU A 29 7.58 6.02 -9.79
N PHE A 30 7.65 6.20 -8.47
CA PHE A 30 8.73 5.61 -7.67
C PHE A 30 8.74 4.09 -7.73
N ALA A 31 7.55 3.45 -7.70
CA ALA A 31 7.46 2.00 -7.87
C ALA A 31 7.99 1.55 -9.24
N PHE A 32 7.66 2.25 -10.31
CA PHE A 32 8.17 1.97 -11.65
C PHE A 32 9.69 2.16 -11.74
N VAL A 33 10.22 3.28 -11.22
CA VAL A 33 11.65 3.57 -11.22
C VAL A 33 12.43 2.52 -10.43
N GLY A 34 11.89 2.03 -9.31
CA GLY A 34 12.51 0.96 -8.52
C GLY A 34 12.69 -0.34 -9.31
N ASP A 35 11.76 -0.64 -10.22
CA ASP A 35 11.86 -1.81 -11.11
C ASP A 35 12.90 -1.67 -12.23
N GLU A 36 13.24 -0.44 -12.59
CA GLU A 36 14.11 -0.15 -13.73
C GLU A 36 15.56 0.17 -13.37
N VAL A 37 15.79 0.65 -12.14
CA VAL A 37 17.14 1.05 -11.68
C VAL A 37 17.94 -0.18 -11.24
N PRO A 38 19.09 -0.48 -11.87
CA PRO A 38 19.94 -1.60 -11.46
C PRO A 38 20.73 -1.28 -10.18
N GLY A 39 21.28 -2.33 -9.56
CA GLY A 39 22.21 -2.21 -8.43
C GLY A 39 21.52 -1.92 -7.09
N VAL A 40 22.30 -1.51 -6.08
CA VAL A 40 21.86 -1.35 -4.70
C VAL A 40 20.76 -0.28 -4.57
N VAL A 41 20.84 0.80 -5.34
CA VAL A 41 19.83 1.88 -5.29
C VAL A 41 18.49 1.35 -5.79
N GLY A 42 18.46 0.64 -6.92
CA GLY A 42 17.26 -0.01 -7.43
C GLY A 42 16.70 -1.02 -6.43
N LEU A 43 17.56 -1.85 -5.84
CA LEU A 43 17.15 -2.83 -4.82
C LEU A 43 16.49 -2.16 -3.61
N VAL A 44 17.04 -1.06 -3.10
CA VAL A 44 16.45 -0.31 -1.98
C VAL A 44 15.09 0.28 -2.37
N ILE A 45 15.00 0.96 -3.52
CA ILE A 45 13.74 1.55 -3.99
C ILE A 45 12.72 0.44 -4.22
N LEU A 46 13.09 -0.64 -4.90
CA LEU A 46 12.24 -1.79 -5.16
C LEU A 46 11.73 -2.41 -3.86
N THR A 47 12.61 -2.65 -2.90
CA THR A 47 12.26 -3.19 -1.58
C THR A 47 11.24 -2.30 -0.87
N LEU A 48 11.41 -0.98 -0.92
CA LEU A 48 10.48 -0.04 -0.31
C LEU A 48 9.15 0.03 -1.07
N THR A 49 9.15 0.02 -2.40
CA THR A 49 7.96 0.25 -3.22
C THR A 49 7.22 -1.03 -3.59
N SER A 50 7.89 -2.18 -3.66
CA SER A 50 7.25 -3.47 -3.90
C SER A 50 6.59 -4.07 -2.67
N THR A 51 6.86 -3.51 -1.48
CA THR A 51 6.19 -3.93 -0.26
C THR A 51 4.85 -3.22 -0.11
N GLY A 52 3.83 -3.97 0.29
CA GLY A 52 2.50 -3.41 0.60
C GLY A 52 2.53 -2.34 1.71
N PHE A 53 3.64 -2.27 2.47
CA PHE A 53 3.80 -1.29 3.55
C PHE A 53 3.69 0.16 3.08
N ILE A 54 4.47 0.60 2.09
CA ILE A 54 4.46 2.02 1.66
C ILE A 54 3.12 2.41 1.05
N TRP A 55 2.53 1.55 0.22
CA TRP A 55 1.22 1.78 -0.36
C TRP A 55 0.14 1.86 0.71
N GLY A 56 0.16 0.92 1.65
CA GLY A 56 -0.78 0.92 2.77
C GLY A 56 -0.57 2.10 3.71
N MET A 57 0.67 2.48 4.00
CA MET A 57 0.97 3.64 4.84
C MET A 57 0.50 4.95 4.19
N ALA A 58 0.71 5.11 2.89
CA ALA A 58 0.21 6.27 2.15
C ALA A 58 -1.33 6.38 2.24
N ALA A 59 -2.05 5.25 2.08
CA ALA A 59 -3.50 5.20 2.24
C ALA A 59 -3.94 5.52 3.68
N LEU A 60 -3.25 4.96 4.69
CA LEU A 60 -3.53 5.23 6.10
C LEU A 60 -3.33 6.72 6.44
N LEU A 61 -2.23 7.32 5.95
CA LEU A 61 -1.93 8.74 6.15
C LEU A 61 -2.95 9.65 5.43
N ALA A 62 -3.36 9.31 4.21
CA ALA A 62 -4.42 10.02 3.49
C ALA A 62 -5.74 9.98 4.27
N GLY A 63 -6.05 8.81 4.86
CA GLY A 63 -7.20 8.65 5.75
C GLY A 63 -7.08 9.45 7.04
N TYR A 64 -5.92 9.41 7.69
CA TYR A 64 -5.63 10.14 8.92
C TYR A 64 -5.70 11.65 8.72
N ALA A 65 -5.18 12.18 7.62
CA ALA A 65 -5.19 13.60 7.29
C ALA A 65 -6.58 14.14 6.90
N SER A 66 -7.48 13.29 6.46
CA SER A 66 -8.80 13.68 5.97
C SER A 66 -9.74 14.20 7.06
N HIS A 67 -10.71 15.07 6.71
CA HIS A 67 -11.60 15.73 7.67
C HIS A 67 -12.86 14.94 8.04
N THR A 68 -13.31 14.01 7.21
CA THR A 68 -14.48 13.15 7.46
C THR A 68 -14.17 11.70 7.14
N PRO A 69 -14.88 10.71 7.71
CA PRO A 69 -14.67 9.30 7.37
C PRO A 69 -14.86 9.01 5.88
N TRP A 70 -15.84 9.65 5.25
CA TRP A 70 -16.11 9.50 3.82
C TRP A 70 -14.95 10.07 2.95
N SER A 71 -14.47 11.27 3.29
CA SER A 71 -13.31 11.84 2.59
C SER A 71 -12.04 11.02 2.83
N ALA A 72 -11.90 10.36 3.97
CA ALA A 72 -10.77 9.48 4.27
C ALA A 72 -10.74 8.26 3.34
N VAL A 73 -11.87 7.56 3.24
CA VAL A 73 -12.02 6.42 2.32
C VAL A 73 -11.77 6.86 0.89
N ARG A 74 -12.46 7.90 0.43
CA ARG A 74 -12.32 8.40 -0.92
C ARG A 74 -10.88 8.80 -1.26
N ASN A 75 -10.22 9.60 -0.41
CA ASN A 75 -8.87 10.08 -0.67
C ASN A 75 -7.84 8.95 -0.68
N ALA A 76 -7.93 8.00 0.26
CA ALA A 76 -7.06 6.84 0.31
C ALA A 76 -7.24 5.92 -0.90
N THR A 77 -8.50 5.64 -1.29
CA THR A 77 -8.80 4.83 -2.46
C THR A 77 -8.34 5.52 -3.75
N THR A 78 -8.61 6.82 -3.92
CA THR A 78 -8.15 7.58 -5.08
C THR A 78 -6.62 7.58 -5.18
N LEU A 79 -5.91 7.80 -4.06
CA LEU A 79 -4.45 7.78 -4.03
C LEU A 79 -3.90 6.45 -4.55
N LEU A 80 -4.40 5.33 -4.02
CA LEU A 80 -3.94 3.99 -4.43
C LEU A 80 -4.30 3.67 -5.88
N LEU A 81 -5.51 4.01 -6.33
CA LEU A 81 -5.92 3.81 -7.72
C LEU A 81 -5.04 4.60 -8.69
N VAL A 82 -4.76 5.88 -8.38
CA VAL A 82 -3.87 6.70 -9.20
C VAL A 82 -2.46 6.12 -9.23
N ALA A 83 -1.94 5.67 -8.08
CA ALA A 83 -0.62 5.05 -8.01
C ALA A 83 -0.55 3.76 -8.85
N THR A 84 -1.56 2.90 -8.75
CA THR A 84 -1.63 1.65 -9.51
C THR A 84 -1.74 1.91 -11.02
N VAL A 85 -2.62 2.86 -11.43
CA VAL A 85 -2.78 3.24 -12.84
C VAL A 85 -1.49 3.86 -13.39
N ALA A 86 -0.83 4.73 -12.62
CA ALA A 86 0.45 5.33 -13.03
C ALA A 86 1.54 4.26 -13.20
N TYR A 87 1.68 3.34 -12.26
CA TYR A 87 2.66 2.25 -12.32
C TYR A 87 2.45 1.35 -13.54
N TYR A 88 1.22 0.80 -13.70
CA TYR A 88 0.92 -0.11 -14.82
C TYR A 88 0.86 0.62 -16.17
N GLY A 89 0.43 1.88 -16.19
CA GLY A 89 0.51 2.73 -17.38
C GLY A 89 1.94 2.90 -17.88
N LEU A 90 2.89 3.16 -16.97
CA LEU A 90 4.31 3.25 -17.30
C LEU A 90 4.87 1.89 -17.79
N ILE A 91 4.49 0.77 -17.17
CA ILE A 91 4.86 -0.58 -17.66
C ILE A 91 4.38 -0.81 -19.09
N LEU A 92 3.14 -0.43 -19.40
CA LEU A 92 2.56 -0.58 -20.72
C LEU A 92 3.29 0.29 -21.77
N VAL A 93 3.58 1.55 -21.44
CA VAL A 93 4.30 2.47 -22.32
C VAL A 93 5.75 2.03 -22.55
N HIS A 94 6.44 1.59 -21.48
CA HIS A 94 7.84 1.13 -21.58
C HIS A 94 7.99 -0.18 -22.35
N GLY A 95 7.00 -1.05 -22.34
CA GLY A 95 6.93 -2.27 -23.16
C GLY A 95 7.84 -3.43 -22.73
N ARG A 96 8.86 -3.19 -21.89
CA ARG A 96 9.89 -4.18 -21.51
C ARG A 96 9.34 -5.49 -20.97
N ARG A 97 8.26 -5.44 -20.18
CA ARG A 97 7.67 -6.62 -19.53
C ARG A 97 6.77 -7.47 -20.43
N TRP A 98 6.40 -6.99 -21.61
CA TRP A 98 5.50 -7.72 -22.48
C TRP A 98 5.98 -7.84 -23.93
N HIS A 99 7.00 -7.07 -24.33
CA HIS A 99 7.47 -7.03 -25.74
C HIS A 99 8.61 -8.01 -26.05
N SER A 100 9.37 -8.47 -25.06
CA SER A 100 10.70 -9.12 -25.25
C SER A 100 10.67 -10.64 -25.19
N GLY A 101 9.50 -11.30 -25.08
CA GLY A 101 9.42 -12.76 -25.01
C GLY A 101 9.20 -13.42 -26.37
N GLN A 102 9.79 -14.62 -26.57
CA GLN A 102 9.45 -15.54 -27.66
C GLN A 102 8.87 -16.83 -27.09
N LEU A 103 7.88 -17.41 -27.76
CA LEU A 103 7.33 -18.71 -27.45
C LEU A 103 8.27 -19.83 -28.00
N ALA A 104 8.04 -21.06 -27.56
CA ALA A 104 8.89 -22.20 -27.97
C ALA A 104 8.86 -22.46 -29.48
N ASP A 105 7.82 -22.00 -30.19
CA ASP A 105 7.66 -22.08 -31.64
C ASP A 105 8.30 -20.90 -32.38
N GLY A 106 8.99 -19.97 -31.69
CA GLY A 106 9.62 -18.78 -32.23
C GLY A 106 8.68 -17.60 -32.46
N SER A 107 7.39 -17.73 -32.18
CA SER A 107 6.43 -16.63 -32.29
C SER A 107 6.57 -15.64 -31.12
N SER A 108 6.09 -14.40 -31.30
CA SER A 108 6.13 -13.36 -30.25
C SER A 108 5.23 -13.71 -29.07
N ALA A 109 5.79 -13.66 -27.85
CA ALA A 109 5.04 -13.81 -26.60
C ALA A 109 4.32 -12.50 -26.17
N ALA A 110 4.32 -11.45 -26.98
CA ALA A 110 3.83 -10.12 -26.62
C ALA A 110 2.35 -10.15 -26.14
N MET A 111 1.48 -10.90 -26.79
CA MET A 111 0.07 -10.98 -26.38
C MET A 111 -0.12 -11.69 -25.04
N SER A 112 0.63 -12.76 -24.78
CA SER A 112 0.59 -13.45 -23.48
C SER A 112 1.18 -12.59 -22.36
N GLY A 113 2.27 -11.87 -22.65
CA GLY A 113 2.87 -10.89 -21.74
C GLY A 113 1.91 -9.74 -21.43
N LEU A 114 1.25 -9.17 -22.44
CA LEU A 114 0.25 -8.13 -22.26
C LEU A 114 -0.94 -8.62 -21.42
N ALA A 115 -1.44 -9.83 -21.70
CA ALA A 115 -2.52 -10.45 -20.92
C ALA A 115 -2.10 -10.66 -19.45
N SER A 116 -0.85 -11.07 -19.19
CA SER A 116 -0.30 -11.19 -17.84
C SER A 116 -0.25 -9.84 -17.12
N VAL A 117 0.27 -8.80 -17.77
CA VAL A 117 0.28 -7.43 -17.20
C VAL A 117 -1.14 -6.97 -16.89
N GLY A 118 -2.11 -7.23 -17.78
CA GLY A 118 -3.53 -6.89 -17.57
C GLY A 118 -4.14 -7.58 -16.35
N ARG A 119 -3.90 -8.90 -16.19
CA ARG A 119 -4.38 -9.66 -15.02
C ARG A 119 -3.79 -9.12 -13.71
N HIS A 120 -2.48 -8.86 -13.67
CA HIS A 120 -1.84 -8.28 -12.49
C HIS A 120 -2.37 -6.86 -12.20
N ALA A 121 -2.55 -6.03 -13.22
CA ALA A 121 -3.15 -4.70 -13.06
C ALA A 121 -4.56 -4.78 -12.47
N ALA A 122 -5.41 -5.69 -12.96
CA ALA A 122 -6.76 -5.90 -12.45
C ALA A 122 -6.74 -6.33 -10.98
N LEU A 123 -5.90 -7.30 -10.61
CA LEU A 123 -5.73 -7.73 -9.22
C LEU A 123 -5.37 -6.54 -8.31
N TRP A 124 -4.36 -5.76 -8.70
CA TRP A 124 -3.89 -4.64 -7.89
C TRP A 124 -4.86 -3.45 -7.86
N LEU A 125 -5.68 -3.25 -8.90
CA LEU A 125 -6.77 -2.27 -8.83
C LEU A 125 -7.83 -2.68 -7.82
N VAL A 126 -8.22 -3.95 -7.79
CA VAL A 126 -9.15 -4.47 -6.76
C VAL A 126 -8.54 -4.34 -5.36
N ALA A 127 -7.28 -4.76 -5.19
CA ALA A 127 -6.55 -4.60 -3.93
C ALA A 127 -6.43 -3.14 -3.49
N SER A 128 -6.23 -2.20 -4.44
CA SER A 128 -6.18 -0.75 -4.17
C SER A 128 -7.51 -0.23 -3.63
N VAL A 129 -8.63 -0.69 -4.17
CA VAL A 129 -9.96 -0.32 -3.63
C VAL A 129 -10.13 -0.87 -2.22
N ALA A 130 -9.89 -2.17 -2.02
CA ALA A 130 -10.04 -2.82 -0.72
C ALA A 130 -9.14 -2.19 0.36
N ALA A 131 -7.85 -2.00 0.04
CA ALA A 131 -6.88 -1.37 0.93
C ALA A 131 -7.22 0.11 1.19
N GLY A 132 -7.60 0.86 0.15
CA GLY A 132 -7.96 2.27 0.26
C GLY A 132 -9.18 2.49 1.15
N VAL A 133 -10.23 1.69 0.99
CA VAL A 133 -11.42 1.72 1.85
C VAL A 133 -11.04 1.40 3.30
N THR A 134 -10.34 0.29 3.50
CA THR A 134 -10.02 -0.21 4.84
C THR A 134 -9.03 0.71 5.56
N LEU A 135 -7.87 1.00 4.96
CA LEU A 135 -6.84 1.81 5.59
C LEU A 135 -7.24 3.29 5.69
N GLY A 136 -8.00 3.80 4.71
CA GLY A 136 -8.57 5.13 4.79
C GLY A 136 -9.52 5.29 6.00
N TRP A 137 -10.41 4.32 6.19
CA TRP A 137 -11.31 4.29 7.33
C TRP A 137 -10.55 4.12 8.66
N LEU A 138 -9.57 3.22 8.71
CA LEU A 138 -8.71 3.01 9.89
C LEU A 138 -7.95 4.28 10.25
N GLY A 139 -7.31 4.96 9.30
CA GLY A 139 -6.59 6.22 9.51
C GLY A 139 -7.50 7.31 10.12
N SER A 140 -8.70 7.46 9.57
CA SER A 140 -9.73 8.35 10.11
C SER A 140 -10.11 7.99 11.55
N THR A 141 -10.28 6.70 11.83
CA THR A 141 -10.67 6.18 13.15
C THR A 141 -9.54 6.32 14.17
N VAL A 142 -8.29 6.10 13.79
CA VAL A 142 -7.12 6.36 14.63
C VAL A 142 -7.12 7.81 15.10
N ARG A 143 -7.38 8.77 14.20
CA ARG A 143 -7.37 10.19 14.54
C ARG A 143 -8.56 10.62 15.39
N ARG A 144 -9.77 10.17 15.09
CA ARG A 144 -11.03 10.72 15.60
C ARG A 144 -11.87 9.77 16.45
N GLY A 145 -11.56 8.49 16.44
CA GLY A 145 -12.30 7.50 17.22
C GLY A 145 -12.22 7.72 18.73
N THR A 146 -13.12 7.09 19.47
CA THR A 146 -13.00 6.99 20.93
C THR A 146 -11.72 6.27 21.33
N ARG A 147 -11.35 6.30 22.60
CA ARG A 147 -10.16 5.63 23.15
C ARG A 147 -9.99 4.19 22.62
N LEU A 148 -11.03 3.37 22.78
CA LEU A 148 -10.99 1.95 22.38
C LEU A 148 -10.97 1.79 20.85
N ARG A 149 -11.87 2.50 20.14
CA ARG A 149 -11.96 2.41 18.67
C ARG A 149 -10.66 2.82 17.98
N ALA A 150 -10.01 3.88 18.46
CA ALA A 150 -8.75 4.33 17.87
C ALA A 150 -7.61 3.36 18.15
N SER A 151 -7.55 2.76 19.35
CA SER A 151 -6.54 1.75 19.68
C SER A 151 -6.76 0.45 18.88
N LEU A 152 -8.02 0.02 18.70
CA LEU A 152 -8.37 -1.12 17.82
C LEU A 152 -7.98 -0.84 16.37
N ALA A 153 -8.34 0.34 15.85
CA ALA A 153 -8.02 0.72 14.47
C ALA A 153 -6.52 0.83 14.21
N ALA A 154 -5.76 1.35 15.19
CA ALA A 154 -4.31 1.41 15.11
C ALA A 154 -3.70 -0.01 15.10
N GLY A 155 -4.15 -0.90 15.99
CA GLY A 155 -3.69 -2.29 15.99
C GLY A 155 -4.02 -3.02 14.69
N ALA A 156 -5.24 -2.84 14.17
CA ALA A 156 -5.64 -3.38 12.88
C ALA A 156 -4.75 -2.85 11.72
N ALA A 157 -4.43 -1.56 11.75
CA ALA A 157 -3.52 -0.97 10.76
C ALA A 157 -2.11 -1.57 10.83
N VAL A 158 -1.54 -1.78 12.04
CA VAL A 158 -0.24 -2.48 12.19
C VAL A 158 -0.29 -3.85 11.54
N GLY A 159 -1.31 -4.66 11.85
CA GLY A 159 -1.41 -6.01 11.32
C GLY A 159 -1.52 -6.06 9.80
N LEU A 160 -2.31 -5.18 9.19
CA LEU A 160 -2.45 -5.11 7.73
C LEU A 160 -1.16 -4.61 7.05
N LEU A 161 -0.49 -3.62 7.62
CA LEU A 161 0.76 -3.06 7.07
C LEU A 161 1.96 -4.01 7.24
N ALA A 162 2.01 -4.73 8.36
CA ALA A 162 3.06 -5.72 8.63
C ALA A 162 2.79 -7.09 7.99
N GLY A 163 1.57 -7.32 7.50
CA GLY A 163 1.08 -8.65 7.10
C GLY A 163 1.95 -9.33 6.05
N GLN A 164 2.43 -8.61 5.04
CA GLN A 164 3.34 -9.13 4.03
C GLN A 164 4.67 -9.60 4.63
N GLY A 165 5.29 -8.75 5.45
CA GLY A 165 6.54 -9.10 6.10
C GLY A 165 6.39 -10.29 7.04
N LEU A 166 5.30 -10.34 7.80
CA LEU A 166 4.99 -11.46 8.69
C LEU A 166 4.74 -12.75 7.92
N HIS A 167 4.03 -12.70 6.79
CA HIS A 167 3.84 -13.84 5.91
C HIS A 167 5.19 -14.37 5.42
N LEU A 168 6.07 -13.49 4.92
CA LEU A 168 7.39 -13.89 4.46
C LEU A 168 8.24 -14.51 5.57
N VAL A 169 8.26 -13.90 6.77
CA VAL A 169 8.99 -14.42 7.94
C VAL A 169 8.43 -15.77 8.40
N ALA A 170 7.11 -15.98 8.29
CA ALA A 170 6.48 -17.26 8.62
C ALA A 170 6.71 -18.35 7.57
N THR A 171 7.15 -18.00 6.36
CA THR A 171 7.38 -18.95 5.28
C THR A 171 8.66 -19.73 5.54
N PHE A 172 8.55 -21.04 5.72
CA PHE A 172 9.67 -21.92 6.06
C PHE A 172 10.84 -21.86 5.07
N GLN A 173 10.55 -21.68 3.77
CA GLN A 173 11.56 -21.61 2.71
C GLN A 173 12.55 -20.44 2.91
N ALA A 174 12.11 -19.31 3.44
CA ALA A 174 12.98 -18.14 3.66
C ALA A 174 14.14 -18.43 4.63
N TRP A 175 13.93 -19.31 5.60
CA TRP A 175 14.94 -19.65 6.61
C TRP A 175 15.96 -20.69 6.15
N HIS A 176 15.65 -21.47 5.12
CA HIS A 176 16.58 -22.44 4.55
C HIS A 176 17.56 -21.84 3.53
N LEU A 177 17.34 -20.61 3.09
CA LEU A 177 18.11 -19.94 2.05
C LEU A 177 18.84 -18.69 2.59
N LEU A 178 19.19 -18.67 3.89
CA LEU A 178 19.86 -17.54 4.51
C LEU A 178 21.25 -17.26 3.94
N ASP A 179 21.90 -18.27 3.37
CA ASP A 179 23.20 -18.13 2.72
C ASP A 179 23.11 -17.42 1.35
N ASP A 180 21.90 -17.29 0.78
CA ASP A 180 21.67 -16.54 -0.44
C ASP A 180 21.37 -15.06 -0.12
N PRO A 181 22.21 -14.11 -0.58
CA PRO A 181 22.03 -12.68 -0.34
C PRO A 181 20.66 -12.14 -0.79
N PHE A 182 20.04 -12.75 -1.80
CA PHE A 182 18.72 -12.36 -2.29
C PHE A 182 17.64 -12.63 -1.22
N PHE A 183 17.62 -13.83 -0.66
CA PHE A 183 16.64 -14.21 0.39
C PHE A 183 16.90 -13.50 1.69
N LEU A 184 18.17 -13.32 2.08
CA LEU A 184 18.54 -12.53 3.24
C LEU A 184 18.05 -11.08 3.10
N GLY A 185 18.23 -10.48 1.92
CA GLY A 185 17.73 -9.13 1.61
C GLY A 185 16.21 -9.01 1.79
N HIS A 186 15.45 -10.00 1.35
CA HIS A 186 13.99 -10.03 1.51
C HIS A 186 13.55 -10.16 2.97
N LEU A 187 14.25 -10.97 3.77
CA LEU A 187 13.98 -11.09 5.22
C LEU A 187 14.28 -9.80 5.96
N VAL A 188 15.41 -9.15 5.65
CA VAL A 188 15.76 -7.85 6.24
C VAL A 188 14.71 -6.80 5.89
N ALA A 189 14.28 -6.77 4.62
CA ALA A 189 13.21 -5.89 4.15
C ALA A 189 11.88 -6.14 4.87
N ALA A 190 11.51 -7.41 5.06
CA ALA A 190 10.32 -7.80 5.81
C ALA A 190 10.40 -7.33 7.26
N GLY A 191 11.51 -7.57 7.94
CA GLY A 191 11.74 -7.09 9.30
C GLY A 191 11.67 -5.57 9.42
N ALA A 192 12.29 -4.85 8.50
CA ALA A 192 12.22 -3.40 8.41
C ALA A 192 10.76 -2.91 8.19
N GLY A 193 10.02 -3.55 7.29
CA GLY A 193 8.61 -3.23 7.03
C GLY A 193 7.73 -3.42 8.26
N ILE A 194 7.91 -4.52 9.01
CA ILE A 194 7.19 -4.79 10.27
C ILE A 194 7.53 -3.72 11.31
N ALA A 195 8.82 -3.40 11.48
CA ALA A 195 9.28 -2.38 12.43
C ALA A 195 8.71 -1.00 12.07
N LEU A 196 8.80 -0.60 10.79
CA LEU A 196 8.29 0.67 10.31
C LEU A 196 6.77 0.78 10.45
N ALA A 197 6.01 -0.30 10.16
CA ALA A 197 4.57 -0.34 10.37
C ALA A 197 4.22 -0.11 11.84
N THR A 198 4.90 -0.84 12.74
CA THR A 198 4.66 -0.74 14.18
C THR A 198 5.01 0.65 14.71
N VAL A 199 6.19 1.18 14.38
CA VAL A 199 6.66 2.49 14.84
C VAL A 199 5.74 3.60 14.30
N SER A 200 5.48 3.62 12.99
CA SER A 200 4.70 4.69 12.36
C SER A 200 3.28 4.76 12.93
N VAL A 201 2.59 3.62 13.05
CA VAL A 201 1.22 3.60 13.59
C VAL A 201 1.21 3.92 15.09
N THR A 202 2.22 3.46 15.84
CA THR A 202 2.38 3.82 17.26
C THR A 202 2.56 5.33 17.41
N VAL A 203 3.37 5.96 16.58
CA VAL A 203 3.56 7.41 16.56
C VAL A 203 2.26 8.13 16.21
N LEU A 204 1.50 7.67 15.22
CA LEU A 204 0.19 8.25 14.89
C LEU A 204 -0.79 8.14 16.05
N LEU A 205 -0.83 6.99 16.73
CA LEU A 205 -1.68 6.79 17.92
C LEU A 205 -1.19 7.66 19.09
N ALA A 206 0.12 7.82 19.27
CA ALA A 206 0.71 8.63 20.32
C ALA A 206 0.48 10.13 20.10
N HIS A 207 0.51 10.59 18.85
CA HIS A 207 0.32 12.00 18.47
C HIS A 207 -1.11 12.53 18.66
N ARG A 208 -2.09 11.64 18.78
CA ARG A 208 -3.45 12.09 19.08
C ARG A 208 -3.52 12.68 20.49
N ARG A 209 -4.23 13.78 20.63
CA ARG A 209 -4.42 14.51 21.92
C ARG A 209 -5.33 13.75 22.89
N ALA A 210 -6.16 12.82 22.41
CA ALA A 210 -7.09 12.05 23.23
C ALA A 210 -6.42 10.83 23.89
N THR A 211 -7.04 10.31 24.94
CA THR A 211 -6.60 9.10 25.66
C THR A 211 -6.52 7.87 24.75
N ARG A 212 -5.60 6.94 25.03
CA ARG A 212 -5.36 5.71 24.30
C ARG A 212 -5.36 4.50 25.24
N SER A 213 -5.64 3.30 24.70
CA SER A 213 -5.58 2.03 25.43
C SER A 213 -4.48 1.16 24.80
N TRP A 214 -3.33 1.12 25.47
CA TRP A 214 -2.20 0.30 25.00
C TRP A 214 -2.50 -1.21 24.99
N PRO A 215 -3.18 -1.79 26.01
CA PRO A 215 -3.55 -3.21 25.98
C PRO A 215 -4.42 -3.55 24.77
N THR A 216 -5.42 -2.71 24.48
CA THR A 216 -6.29 -2.89 23.31
C THR A 216 -5.52 -2.77 22.00
N PHE A 217 -4.58 -1.82 21.91
CA PHE A 217 -3.70 -1.67 20.75
C PHE A 217 -2.87 -2.93 20.51
N VAL A 218 -2.18 -3.42 21.55
CA VAL A 218 -1.32 -4.61 21.44
C VAL A 218 -2.15 -5.85 21.06
N ALA A 219 -3.27 -6.10 21.74
CA ALA A 219 -4.14 -7.24 21.43
C ALA A 219 -4.66 -7.19 19.98
N ALA A 220 -5.13 -6.02 19.54
CA ALA A 220 -5.58 -5.82 18.17
C ALA A 220 -4.45 -5.98 17.15
N SER A 221 -3.23 -5.53 17.47
CA SER A 221 -2.06 -5.70 16.60
C SER A 221 -1.74 -7.18 16.41
N VAL A 222 -1.72 -7.98 17.46
CA VAL A 222 -1.43 -9.42 17.38
C VAL A 222 -2.49 -10.14 16.53
N VAL A 223 -3.77 -9.93 16.81
CA VAL A 223 -4.86 -10.58 16.05
C VAL A 223 -4.84 -10.15 14.59
N ALA A 224 -4.69 -8.87 14.32
CA ALA A 224 -4.67 -8.34 12.96
C ALA A 224 -3.41 -8.76 12.20
N SER A 225 -2.29 -8.99 12.86
CA SER A 225 -1.06 -9.49 12.26
C SER A 225 -1.23 -10.91 11.70
N VAL A 226 -1.90 -11.78 12.45
CA VAL A 226 -2.24 -13.12 11.96
C VAL A 226 -3.17 -13.03 10.76
N ALA A 227 -4.23 -12.21 10.85
CA ALA A 227 -5.15 -12.01 9.73
C ALA A 227 -4.45 -11.41 8.49
N GLY A 228 -3.55 -10.45 8.69
CA GLY A 228 -2.76 -9.84 7.63
C GLY A 228 -1.83 -10.83 6.93
N ALA A 229 -1.14 -11.69 7.69
CA ALA A 229 -0.29 -12.74 7.13
C ALA A 229 -1.11 -13.77 6.33
N LEU A 230 -2.28 -14.18 6.85
CA LEU A 230 -3.20 -15.08 6.13
C LEU A 230 -3.75 -14.44 4.85
N LEU A 231 -4.07 -13.16 4.87
CA LEU A 231 -4.52 -12.44 3.68
C LEU A 231 -3.42 -12.44 2.60
N TRP A 232 -2.17 -12.20 2.98
CA TRP A 232 -1.05 -12.23 2.04
C TRP A 232 -0.79 -13.63 1.48
N SER A 233 -0.97 -14.70 2.27
CA SER A 233 -0.88 -16.07 1.73
C SER A 233 -1.90 -16.33 0.62
N GLN A 234 -3.12 -15.77 0.74
CA GLN A 234 -4.13 -15.88 -0.31
C GLN A 234 -3.78 -15.06 -1.56
N ILE A 235 -3.23 -13.84 -1.37
CA ILE A 235 -2.76 -13.01 -2.49
C ILE A 235 -1.65 -13.73 -3.27
N ASP A 236 -0.68 -14.33 -2.57
CA ASP A 236 0.41 -15.07 -3.22
C ASP A 236 -0.11 -16.32 -3.94
N LEU A 237 -1.09 -17.03 -3.38
CA LEU A 237 -1.74 -18.14 -4.07
C LEU A 237 -2.42 -17.68 -5.36
N ILE A 238 -3.18 -16.59 -5.35
CA ILE A 238 -3.81 -16.03 -6.54
C ILE A 238 -2.75 -15.61 -7.57
N ARG A 239 -1.67 -14.96 -7.14
CA ARG A 239 -0.57 -14.53 -8.03
C ARG A 239 0.14 -15.71 -8.70
N SER A 240 0.31 -16.82 -8.00
CA SER A 240 0.98 -18.01 -8.54
C SER A 240 0.15 -18.73 -9.61
N THR A 241 -1.16 -18.45 -9.71
CA THR A 241 -2.07 -19.03 -10.72
C THR A 241 -2.28 -18.14 -11.94
N MET A 242 -1.69 -16.93 -11.98
CA MET A 242 -1.84 -15.94 -13.05
C MET A 242 -0.68 -15.99 -14.04
#